data_7930284f1129d99f7d0e3ee77c0ff59a
#
_entry.id   7930284f1129d99f7d0e3ee77c0ff59a
#
_cell.length_a   1.000
_cell.length_b   1.000
_cell.length_c   1.000
_cell.angle_alpha   90.00
_cell.angle_beta   90.00
_cell.angle_gamma   90.00
#
_symmetry.space_group_name_H-M   'P 1'
#
loop_
_entity.id
_entity.type
_entity.pdbx_description
1 polymer ?
#
loop_
_entity_poly.entity_id
_entity_poly.type
_entity_poly.pdbx_seq_one_letter_code
_entity_poly.pdbx_strand_id
1 'polypeptide(L)'
;VIKTRLTQFFGISHLIILAPMTPAAGADLAQAVAEAGGLGLLGGGYGERAWLEAESAKVTRSDVGCGFITWSMAQQPDLLDFAIERHPRVIMLSFADPAPFAPRIKKAGVPLICQVHTVEQALQAADVGADIVVAQGTEAGGHGQIARSTLPFVPTVVDALSKHAPNVFVVAAGGIADGRGLAAALMLGAEGALLGSRFWATQESLIHPNAKAKVVAATGDETIRTSVYDIVRKKAWPDGYTGRLMKNEFIEKWHGREAELRSLQESELVKVEAAAEQGDYDVANVTVGESIRLIGDLPRAADVVRRVTHEAWVQLNKYAAPMETAA
;
A
#
# COMPACT_ATOMS: atom_id res chain seq x y z
N VAL A 1 -16.14 18.34 2.57
CA VAL A 1 -14.81 17.84 2.12
C VAL A 1 -13.81 18.15 3.22
N ILE A 2 -13.09 17.13 3.70
CA ILE A 2 -11.97 17.31 4.65
C ILE A 2 -10.79 17.85 3.85
N LYS A 3 -10.34 19.07 4.14
CA LYS A 3 -9.17 19.67 3.47
C LYS A 3 -7.90 19.36 4.26
N THR A 4 -6.89 18.78 3.61
CA THR A 4 -5.58 18.51 4.17
C THR A 4 -4.49 18.92 3.16
N ARG A 5 -3.22 18.88 3.56
CA ARG A 5 -2.09 19.14 2.65
C ARG A 5 -2.10 18.17 1.46
N LEU A 6 -2.47 16.90 1.68
CA LEU A 6 -2.59 15.90 0.61
C LEU A 6 -3.61 16.34 -0.44
N THR A 7 -4.84 16.74 -0.02
CA THR A 7 -5.89 17.15 -0.97
C THR A 7 -5.52 18.44 -1.70
N GLN A 8 -4.86 19.36 -1.04
CA GLN A 8 -4.40 20.62 -1.65
C GLN A 8 -3.26 20.39 -2.64
N PHE A 9 -2.28 19.54 -2.29
CA PHE A 9 -1.11 19.27 -3.10
C PHE A 9 -1.45 18.63 -4.46
N PHE A 10 -2.37 17.67 -4.44
CA PHE A 10 -2.81 16.99 -5.66
C PHE A 10 -4.09 17.57 -6.29
N GLY A 11 -4.78 18.50 -5.63
CA GLY A 11 -6.08 18.99 -6.10
C GLY A 11 -7.17 17.91 -6.11
N ILE A 12 -7.08 16.93 -5.21
CA ILE A 12 -8.04 15.82 -5.08
C ILE A 12 -9.10 16.11 -4.01
N SER A 13 -10.25 15.44 -4.11
CA SER A 13 -11.40 15.67 -3.23
C SER A 13 -11.39 14.82 -1.97
N HIS A 14 -10.65 13.70 -1.99
CA HIS A 14 -10.60 12.71 -0.92
C HIS A 14 -9.16 12.41 -0.52
N LEU A 15 -8.90 12.30 0.77
CA LEU A 15 -7.58 12.11 1.36
C LEU A 15 -7.15 10.64 1.40
N ILE A 16 -7.41 9.93 0.29
CA ILE A 16 -7.17 8.51 0.12
C ILE A 16 -6.24 8.26 -1.07
N ILE A 17 -5.21 7.47 -0.85
CA ILE A 17 -4.30 6.96 -1.85
C ILE A 17 -4.53 5.45 -2.01
N LEU A 18 -4.62 4.97 -3.25
CA LEU A 18 -4.56 3.54 -3.56
C LEU A 18 -3.12 3.04 -3.41
N ALA A 19 -2.90 2.00 -2.61
CA ALA A 19 -1.60 1.34 -2.55
C ALA A 19 -1.23 0.70 -3.91
N PRO A 20 0.01 0.85 -4.39
CA PRO A 20 0.46 0.25 -5.65
C PRO A 20 0.74 -1.25 -5.46
N MET A 21 -0.27 -2.08 -5.71
CA MET A 21 -0.25 -3.53 -5.45
C MET A 21 -0.30 -4.33 -6.75
N THR A 22 0.75 -5.02 -7.13
CA THR A 22 0.73 -5.93 -8.28
C THR A 22 0.29 -7.34 -7.84
N PRO A 23 -0.63 -8.00 -8.54
CA PRO A 23 -1.38 -7.53 -9.72
C PRO A 23 -2.67 -6.75 -9.39
N ALA A 24 -3.05 -6.60 -8.12
CA ALA A 24 -4.36 -6.07 -7.71
C ALA A 24 -4.68 -4.68 -8.28
N ALA A 25 -3.70 -3.77 -8.25
CA ALA A 25 -3.85 -2.38 -8.68
C ALA A 25 -3.42 -2.21 -10.15
N GLY A 26 -4.24 -2.70 -11.06
CA GLY A 26 -4.16 -2.44 -12.49
C GLY A 26 -4.80 -1.09 -12.88
N ALA A 27 -4.90 -0.84 -14.18
CA ALA A 27 -5.41 0.40 -14.74
C ALA A 27 -6.83 0.73 -14.27
N ASP A 28 -7.74 -0.24 -14.32
CA ASP A 28 -9.15 -0.03 -13.97
C ASP A 28 -9.31 0.43 -12.52
N LEU A 29 -8.61 -0.23 -11.59
CA LEU A 29 -8.66 0.15 -10.18
C LEU A 29 -8.03 1.52 -9.93
N ALA A 30 -6.87 1.79 -10.52
CA ALA A 30 -6.18 3.07 -10.36
C ALA A 30 -7.01 4.23 -10.90
N GLN A 31 -7.60 4.07 -12.09
CA GLN A 31 -8.46 5.08 -12.70
C GLN A 31 -9.77 5.28 -11.92
N ALA A 32 -10.40 4.20 -11.43
CA ALA A 32 -11.63 4.31 -10.64
C ALA A 32 -11.42 5.09 -9.33
N VAL A 33 -10.26 4.91 -8.67
CA VAL A 33 -9.90 5.70 -7.47
C VAL A 33 -9.64 7.16 -7.82
N ALA A 34 -8.91 7.44 -8.91
CA ALA A 34 -8.64 8.80 -9.37
C ALA A 34 -9.94 9.53 -9.79
N GLU A 35 -10.81 8.86 -10.54
CA GLU A 35 -12.11 9.39 -10.95
C GLU A 35 -13.02 9.72 -9.75
N ALA A 36 -12.95 8.91 -8.71
CA ALA A 36 -13.67 9.18 -7.47
C ALA A 36 -13.09 10.36 -6.66
N GLY A 37 -11.97 10.95 -7.08
CA GLY A 37 -11.31 12.07 -6.43
C GLY A 37 -10.30 11.68 -5.35
N GLY A 38 -9.82 10.43 -5.34
CA GLY A 38 -8.64 9.98 -4.61
C GLY A 38 -7.38 10.04 -5.47
N LEU A 39 -6.26 9.49 -4.99
CA LEU A 39 -5.04 9.33 -5.75
C LEU A 39 -4.86 7.86 -6.16
N GLY A 40 -5.05 7.55 -7.43
CA GLY A 40 -4.87 6.21 -7.98
C GLY A 40 -3.41 5.93 -8.34
N LEU A 41 -2.90 4.76 -7.94
CA LEU A 41 -1.55 4.32 -8.29
C LEU A 41 -1.57 2.95 -8.97
N LEU A 42 -0.90 2.84 -10.11
CA LEU A 42 -0.57 1.55 -10.71
C LEU A 42 0.48 0.81 -9.86
N GLY A 43 0.33 -0.49 -9.71
CA GLY A 43 1.35 -1.33 -9.10
C GLY A 43 2.47 -1.68 -10.07
N GLY A 44 3.65 -1.09 -9.94
CA GLY A 44 4.84 -1.45 -10.72
C GLY A 44 5.52 -2.77 -10.28
N GLY A 45 5.13 -3.29 -9.11
CA GLY A 45 5.52 -4.61 -8.60
C GLY A 45 7.02 -4.86 -8.59
N TYR A 46 7.37 -6.08 -8.96
CA TYR A 46 8.77 -6.52 -9.07
C TYR A 46 9.42 -6.11 -10.40
N GLY A 47 8.74 -5.33 -11.22
CA GLY A 47 9.29 -4.87 -12.49
C GLY A 47 8.99 -5.81 -13.67
N GLU A 48 7.88 -6.52 -13.62
CA GLU A 48 7.38 -7.28 -14.76
C GLU A 48 7.00 -6.31 -15.89
N ARG A 49 7.97 -5.99 -16.75
CA ARG A 49 7.87 -4.95 -17.76
C ARG A 49 6.64 -5.09 -18.65
N ALA A 50 6.41 -6.30 -19.18
CA ALA A 50 5.28 -6.56 -20.07
C ALA A 50 3.93 -6.28 -19.40
N TRP A 51 3.78 -6.62 -18.11
CA TRP A 51 2.57 -6.32 -17.35
C TRP A 51 2.39 -4.81 -17.16
N LEU A 52 3.47 -4.12 -16.77
CA LEU A 52 3.42 -2.67 -16.57
C LEU A 52 3.11 -1.92 -17.87
N GLU A 53 3.66 -2.37 -19.00
CA GLU A 53 3.36 -1.82 -20.33
C GLU A 53 1.89 -2.02 -20.70
N ALA A 54 1.37 -3.24 -20.51
CA ALA A 54 -0.01 -3.58 -20.81
C ALA A 54 -1.00 -2.78 -19.96
N GLU A 55 -0.76 -2.66 -18.65
CA GLU A 55 -1.62 -1.88 -17.77
C GLU A 55 -1.49 -0.37 -18.03
N SER A 56 -0.27 0.14 -18.23
CA SER A 56 -0.06 1.56 -18.54
C SER A 56 -0.73 1.98 -19.84
N ALA A 57 -0.80 1.09 -20.84
CA ALA A 57 -1.47 1.35 -22.12
C ALA A 57 -2.99 1.54 -22.00
N LYS A 58 -3.60 0.98 -20.93
CA LYS A 58 -5.02 1.14 -20.63
C LYS A 58 -5.34 2.42 -19.86
N VAL A 59 -4.32 3.08 -19.31
CA VAL A 59 -4.50 4.34 -18.56
C VAL A 59 -4.77 5.48 -19.52
N THR A 60 -5.94 6.07 -19.45
CA THR A 60 -6.38 7.20 -20.26
C THR A 60 -6.38 8.52 -19.49
N ARG A 61 -6.19 8.48 -18.17
CA ARG A 61 -6.20 9.61 -17.26
C ARG A 61 -4.78 10.09 -16.94
N SER A 62 -4.58 11.39 -16.91
CA SER A 62 -3.31 12.03 -16.55
C SER A 62 -3.08 12.17 -15.03
N ASP A 63 -4.08 11.80 -14.21
CA ASP A 63 -4.04 11.94 -12.75
C ASP A 63 -3.77 10.61 -12.02
N VAL A 64 -3.27 9.60 -12.73
CA VAL A 64 -2.82 8.32 -12.19
C VAL A 64 -1.31 8.33 -11.98
N GLY A 65 -0.84 7.83 -10.85
CA GLY A 65 0.56 7.62 -10.53
C GLY A 65 0.99 6.17 -10.68
N CYS A 66 2.24 5.89 -10.33
CA CYS A 66 2.81 4.54 -10.35
C CYS A 66 3.71 4.31 -9.13
N GLY A 67 3.71 3.10 -8.57
CA GLY A 67 4.57 2.76 -7.43
C GLY A 67 5.39 1.51 -7.65
N PHE A 68 6.62 1.49 -7.13
CA PHE A 68 7.60 0.44 -7.35
C PHE A 68 8.13 -0.16 -6.05
N ILE A 69 8.49 -1.44 -6.12
CA ILE A 69 9.37 -2.11 -5.17
C ILE A 69 10.80 -1.68 -5.50
N THR A 70 11.36 -0.75 -4.73
CA THR A 70 12.60 -0.03 -5.06
C THR A 70 13.81 -0.95 -5.23
N TRP A 71 13.97 -1.98 -4.35
CA TRP A 71 15.09 -2.91 -4.48
C TRP A 71 15.02 -3.76 -5.76
N SER A 72 13.81 -4.06 -6.23
CA SER A 72 13.60 -4.81 -7.46
C SER A 72 13.79 -3.93 -8.70
N MET A 73 13.27 -2.70 -8.65
CA MET A 73 13.49 -1.71 -9.71
C MET A 73 15.00 -1.39 -9.89
N ALA A 74 15.79 -1.47 -8.83
CA ALA A 74 17.25 -1.28 -8.92
C ALA A 74 17.94 -2.29 -9.84
N GLN A 75 17.32 -3.43 -10.08
CA GLN A 75 17.81 -4.44 -11.04
C GLN A 75 17.41 -4.14 -12.50
N GLN A 76 16.44 -3.22 -12.68
CA GLN A 76 15.87 -2.83 -13.98
C GLN A 76 15.63 -1.31 -14.00
N PRO A 77 16.69 -0.48 -13.96
CA PRO A 77 16.56 0.97 -13.76
C PRO A 77 15.89 1.71 -14.92
N ASP A 78 15.77 1.09 -16.09
CA ASP A 78 15.03 1.57 -17.25
C ASP A 78 13.50 1.58 -17.06
N LEU A 79 12.97 0.84 -16.07
CA LEU A 79 11.57 0.90 -15.70
C LEU A 79 11.16 2.27 -15.14
N LEU A 80 12.08 2.94 -14.47
CA LEU A 80 11.83 4.29 -14.00
C LEU A 80 11.69 5.28 -15.15
N ASP A 81 12.55 5.18 -16.17
CA ASP A 81 12.46 6.05 -17.36
C ASP A 81 11.16 5.77 -18.11
N PHE A 82 10.82 4.51 -18.31
CA PHE A 82 9.54 4.10 -18.88
C PHE A 82 8.34 4.71 -18.14
N ALA A 83 8.36 4.75 -16.81
CA ALA A 83 7.28 5.35 -16.03
C ALA A 83 7.27 6.88 -16.16
N ILE A 84 8.43 7.54 -16.12
CA ILE A 84 8.58 9.00 -16.23
C ILE A 84 8.09 9.49 -17.62
N GLU A 85 8.40 8.78 -18.69
CA GLU A 85 7.98 9.11 -20.07
C GLU A 85 6.45 9.13 -20.24
N ARG A 86 5.71 8.49 -19.34
CA ARG A 86 4.24 8.49 -19.31
C ARG A 86 3.63 9.61 -18.48
N HIS A 87 4.46 10.51 -17.97
CA HIS A 87 4.04 11.67 -17.16
C HIS A 87 3.10 11.29 -16.00
N PRO A 88 3.50 10.36 -15.13
CA PRO A 88 2.65 9.92 -14.04
C PRO A 88 2.38 11.08 -13.08
N ARG A 89 1.20 11.08 -12.47
CA ARG A 89 0.82 12.09 -11.47
C ARG A 89 1.79 12.15 -10.30
N VAL A 90 2.37 11.01 -9.96
CA VAL A 90 3.33 10.83 -8.86
C VAL A 90 4.06 9.50 -9.05
N ILE A 91 5.28 9.39 -8.55
CA ILE A 91 5.99 8.12 -8.39
C ILE A 91 6.11 7.80 -6.90
N MET A 92 5.80 6.55 -6.52
CA MET A 92 5.97 6.05 -5.17
C MET A 92 7.07 4.99 -5.12
N LEU A 93 8.03 5.16 -4.21
CA LEU A 93 9.13 4.24 -3.94
C LEU A 93 8.95 3.56 -2.58
N SER A 94 9.08 2.23 -2.54
CA SER A 94 8.87 1.43 -1.33
C SER A 94 9.95 0.37 -1.15
N PHE A 95 10.34 0.07 0.09
CA PHE A 95 11.16 -1.10 0.47
C PHE A 95 12.63 -1.06 0.01
N ALA A 96 13.25 0.07 -0.05
CA ALA A 96 14.71 0.27 -0.14
C ALA A 96 15.06 1.76 -0.13
N ASP A 97 16.35 2.07 -0.27
CA ASP A 97 16.86 3.44 -0.37
C ASP A 97 16.35 4.13 -1.66
N PRO A 98 15.62 5.25 -1.56
CA PRO A 98 15.17 6.01 -2.73
C PRO A 98 16.27 6.87 -3.37
N ALA A 99 17.41 7.09 -2.71
CA ALA A 99 18.45 8.02 -3.14
C ALA A 99 18.96 7.79 -4.59
N PRO A 100 19.13 6.56 -5.09
CA PRO A 100 19.57 6.34 -6.47
C PRO A 100 18.56 6.82 -7.54
N PHE A 101 17.29 6.96 -7.18
CA PHE A 101 16.18 7.23 -8.11
C PHE A 101 15.60 8.63 -7.97
N ALA A 102 15.60 9.18 -6.76
CA ALA A 102 14.99 10.47 -6.45
C ALA A 102 15.47 11.62 -7.34
N PRO A 103 16.77 11.77 -7.69
CA PRO A 103 17.23 12.86 -8.55
C PRO A 103 16.60 12.83 -9.95
N ARG A 104 16.37 11.62 -10.51
CA ARG A 104 15.75 11.48 -11.85
C ARG A 104 14.28 11.85 -11.80
N ILE A 105 13.55 11.42 -10.77
CA ILE A 105 12.14 11.73 -10.57
C ILE A 105 11.96 13.24 -10.41
N LYS A 106 12.76 13.87 -9.58
CA LYS A 106 12.73 15.32 -9.36
C LYS A 106 13.09 16.13 -10.59
N LYS A 107 14.12 15.70 -11.35
CA LYS A 107 14.49 16.33 -12.62
C LYS A 107 13.34 16.29 -13.64
N ALA A 108 12.53 15.25 -13.62
CA ALA A 108 11.33 15.13 -14.46
C ALA A 108 10.14 15.98 -13.96
N GLY A 109 10.26 16.65 -12.82
CA GLY A 109 9.18 17.43 -12.21
C GLY A 109 8.02 16.59 -11.65
N VAL A 110 8.26 15.29 -11.43
CA VAL A 110 7.26 14.37 -10.89
C VAL A 110 7.35 14.36 -9.36
N PRO A 111 6.22 14.51 -8.64
CA PRO A 111 6.19 14.36 -7.19
C PRO A 111 6.67 12.97 -6.74
N LEU A 112 7.34 12.91 -5.58
CA LEU A 112 7.89 11.69 -5.01
C LEU A 112 7.22 11.34 -3.69
N ILE A 113 6.66 10.13 -3.60
CA ILE A 113 6.21 9.51 -2.36
C ILE A 113 7.22 8.42 -1.96
N CYS A 114 7.63 8.40 -0.69
CA CYS A 114 8.46 7.33 -0.14
C CYS A 114 7.73 6.62 1.00
N GLN A 115 7.61 5.29 0.92
CA GLN A 115 7.07 4.48 2.00
C GLN A 115 8.19 4.05 2.95
N VAL A 116 7.95 4.21 4.24
CA VAL A 116 8.95 4.01 5.30
C VAL A 116 8.40 3.18 6.46
N HIS A 117 9.32 2.57 7.23
CA HIS A 117 9.02 1.73 8.39
C HIS A 117 9.77 2.19 9.65
N THR A 118 10.72 3.13 9.50
CA THR A 118 11.47 3.72 10.61
C THR A 118 11.53 5.24 10.48
N VAL A 119 11.81 5.95 11.58
CA VAL A 119 12.00 7.39 11.56
C VAL A 119 13.24 7.76 10.75
N GLU A 120 14.31 6.96 10.84
CA GLU A 120 15.51 7.16 10.05
C GLU A 120 15.23 7.15 8.55
N GLN A 121 14.45 6.15 8.07
CA GLN A 121 14.02 6.11 6.68
C GLN A 121 13.16 7.33 6.30
N ALA A 122 12.33 7.86 7.22
CA ALA A 122 11.53 9.04 6.95
C ALA A 122 12.39 10.29 6.76
N LEU A 123 13.42 10.48 7.61
CA LEU A 123 14.38 11.58 7.47
C LEU A 123 15.20 11.45 6.19
N GLN A 124 15.70 10.24 5.88
CA GLN A 124 16.41 9.96 4.63
C GLN A 124 15.54 10.25 3.39
N ALA A 125 14.26 9.85 3.43
CA ALA A 125 13.33 10.15 2.34
C ALA A 125 13.15 11.66 2.13
N ALA A 126 13.05 12.43 3.21
CA ALA A 126 12.98 13.89 3.16
C ALA A 126 14.27 14.50 2.58
N ASP A 127 15.44 14.01 3.00
CA ASP A 127 16.75 14.51 2.54
C ASP A 127 16.97 14.30 1.03
N VAL A 128 16.46 13.21 0.47
CA VAL A 128 16.51 12.98 -0.98
C VAL A 128 15.41 13.71 -1.75
N GLY A 129 14.53 14.44 -1.04
CA GLY A 129 13.53 15.34 -1.59
C GLY A 129 12.19 14.66 -1.88
N ALA A 130 11.78 13.69 -1.08
CA ALA A 130 10.39 13.23 -1.09
C ALA A 130 9.44 14.38 -0.72
N ASP A 131 8.31 14.47 -1.39
CA ASP A 131 7.25 15.43 -1.07
C ASP A 131 6.33 14.86 0.03
N ILE A 132 6.18 13.53 0.04
CA ILE A 132 5.27 12.79 0.91
C ILE A 132 5.99 11.56 1.47
N VAL A 133 5.81 11.31 2.75
CA VAL A 133 6.24 10.07 3.42
C VAL A 133 5.01 9.25 3.80
N VAL A 134 4.96 7.99 3.38
CA VAL A 134 3.95 7.02 3.83
C VAL A 134 4.52 6.24 5.00
N ALA A 135 4.03 6.51 6.21
CA ALA A 135 4.37 5.77 7.41
C ALA A 135 3.55 4.48 7.48
N GLN A 136 4.18 3.33 7.14
CA GLN A 136 3.51 2.03 7.12
C GLN A 136 3.74 1.28 8.43
N GLY A 137 2.66 0.99 9.14
CA GLY A 137 2.67 0.13 10.32
C GLY A 137 2.66 -1.37 10.00
N THR A 138 3.01 -2.18 11.00
CA THR A 138 3.13 -3.64 10.89
C THR A 138 1.81 -4.34 10.57
N GLU A 139 0.66 -3.70 10.78
CA GLU A 139 -0.67 -4.22 10.48
C GLU A 139 -0.97 -4.30 8.97
N ALA A 140 -0.18 -3.62 8.16
CA ALA A 140 -0.36 -3.60 6.71
C ALA A 140 -0.24 -4.99 6.10
N GLY A 141 -1.08 -5.27 5.12
CA GLY A 141 -0.94 -6.43 4.23
C GLY A 141 0.23 -6.26 3.27
N GLY A 142 0.75 -7.38 2.79
CA GLY A 142 1.95 -7.39 1.97
C GLY A 142 3.22 -7.12 2.78
N HIS A 143 4.27 -6.71 2.08
CA HIS A 143 5.58 -6.55 2.69
C HIS A 143 5.69 -5.33 3.58
N GLY A 144 6.53 -5.44 4.58
CA GLY A 144 6.86 -4.41 5.55
C GLY A 144 7.76 -4.96 6.66
N GLN A 145 8.27 -4.05 7.47
CA GLN A 145 9.04 -4.42 8.69
C GLN A 145 8.10 -4.66 9.87
N ILE A 146 8.57 -5.46 10.85
CA ILE A 146 7.80 -5.77 12.08
C ILE A 146 8.02 -4.72 13.18
N ALA A 147 8.68 -3.61 12.88
CA ALA A 147 9.21 -2.71 13.89
C ALA A 147 8.14 -2.00 14.73
N ARG A 148 7.10 -1.47 14.12
CA ARG A 148 6.10 -0.63 14.81
C ARG A 148 4.70 -0.78 14.23
N SER A 149 3.69 -0.67 15.10
CA SER A 149 2.29 -0.50 14.70
C SER A 149 2.00 0.93 14.25
N THR A 150 0.95 1.10 13.46
CA THR A 150 0.54 2.37 12.86
C THR A 150 0.30 3.45 13.92
N LEU A 151 -0.37 3.10 15.03
CA LEU A 151 -0.79 4.05 16.06
C LEU A 151 0.39 4.83 16.69
N PRO A 152 1.50 4.22 17.18
CA PRO A 152 2.65 4.97 17.70
C PRO A 152 3.60 5.45 16.60
N PHE A 153 3.60 4.82 15.41
CA PHE A 153 4.57 5.14 14.37
C PHE A 153 4.24 6.45 13.64
N VAL A 154 2.98 6.64 13.26
CA VAL A 154 2.55 7.83 12.51
C VAL A 154 2.90 9.13 13.25
N PRO A 155 2.50 9.36 14.52
CA PRO A 155 2.83 10.61 15.21
C PRO A 155 4.33 10.78 15.42
N THR A 156 5.08 9.68 15.63
CA THR A 156 6.56 9.79 15.76
C THR A 156 7.21 10.30 14.47
N VAL A 157 6.73 9.87 13.30
CA VAL A 157 7.22 10.36 11.99
C VAL A 157 6.78 11.80 11.76
N VAL A 158 5.53 12.15 12.09
CA VAL A 158 5.01 13.52 12.01
C VAL A 158 5.88 14.47 12.82
N ASP A 159 6.16 14.13 14.08
CA ASP A 159 6.97 14.96 14.98
C ASP A 159 8.42 15.12 14.49
N ALA A 160 9.00 14.05 13.92
CA ALA A 160 10.35 14.10 13.39
C ALA A 160 10.43 15.00 12.14
N LEU A 161 9.52 14.81 11.18
CA LEU A 161 9.50 15.58 9.94
C LEU A 161 9.09 17.03 10.16
N SER A 162 8.22 17.34 11.11
CA SER A 162 7.85 18.72 11.43
C SER A 162 9.06 19.59 11.85
N LYS A 163 10.09 18.97 12.44
CA LYS A 163 11.34 19.64 12.86
C LYS A 163 12.40 19.63 11.77
N HIS A 164 12.49 18.55 10.99
CA HIS A 164 13.57 18.33 10.04
C HIS A 164 13.24 18.88 8.64
N ALA A 165 12.03 18.62 8.17
CA ALA A 165 11.58 18.97 6.82
C ALA A 165 10.07 19.32 6.82
N PRO A 166 9.66 20.50 7.33
CA PRO A 166 8.25 20.85 7.57
C PRO A 166 7.38 20.90 6.30
N ASN A 167 7.99 20.94 5.14
CA ASN A 167 7.28 20.89 3.86
C ASN A 167 6.89 19.46 3.45
N VAL A 168 7.56 18.43 3.96
CA VAL A 168 7.21 17.02 3.76
C VAL A 168 6.09 16.66 4.71
N PHE A 169 5.05 16.02 4.19
CA PHE A 169 3.92 15.60 5.02
C PHE A 169 3.72 14.09 5.03
N VAL A 170 3.01 13.62 6.05
CA VAL A 170 2.86 12.21 6.34
C VAL A 170 1.49 11.69 5.92
N VAL A 171 1.47 10.52 5.30
CA VAL A 171 0.28 9.72 5.02
C VAL A 171 0.41 8.40 5.81
N ALA A 172 -0.66 7.97 6.44
CA ALA A 172 -0.67 6.73 7.23
C ALA A 172 -0.99 5.51 6.35
N ALA A 173 -0.36 4.37 6.64
CA ALA A 173 -0.69 3.09 6.01
C ALA A 173 -0.61 1.94 7.03
N GLY A 174 -1.48 0.94 6.86
CA GLY A 174 -1.55 -0.23 7.74
C GLY A 174 -2.73 -0.17 8.71
N GLY A 175 -3.54 -1.24 8.73
CA GLY A 175 -4.69 -1.35 9.63
C GLY A 175 -5.91 -0.50 9.27
N ILE A 176 -5.86 0.32 8.22
CA ILE A 176 -6.91 1.27 7.85
C ILE A 176 -7.79 0.67 6.75
N ALA A 177 -9.09 0.43 7.03
CA ALA A 177 -10.04 -0.10 6.05
C ALA A 177 -11.38 0.66 5.99
N ASP A 178 -11.67 1.49 6.99
CA ASP A 178 -12.91 2.28 7.10
C ASP A 178 -12.64 3.70 7.60
N GLY A 179 -13.70 4.49 7.76
CA GLY A 179 -13.58 5.88 8.21
C GLY A 179 -13.09 6.05 9.64
N ARG A 180 -13.23 5.04 10.50
CA ARG A 180 -12.68 5.09 11.86
C ARG A 180 -11.16 5.11 11.83
N GLY A 181 -10.58 4.23 11.01
CA GLY A 181 -9.13 4.18 10.82
C GLY A 181 -8.59 5.45 10.15
N LEU A 182 -9.30 5.99 9.16
CA LEU A 182 -8.92 7.26 8.54
C LEU A 182 -9.01 8.44 9.51
N ALA A 183 -10.08 8.54 10.30
CA ALA A 183 -10.22 9.58 11.33
C ALA A 183 -9.09 9.50 12.37
N ALA A 184 -8.77 8.29 12.84
CA ALA A 184 -7.66 8.07 13.77
C ALA A 184 -6.33 8.51 13.16
N ALA A 185 -6.05 8.18 11.89
CA ALA A 185 -4.83 8.60 11.19
C ALA A 185 -4.70 10.14 11.13
N LEU A 186 -5.80 10.85 10.87
CA LEU A 186 -5.81 12.32 10.88
C LEU A 186 -5.53 12.88 12.27
N MET A 187 -6.12 12.29 13.32
CA MET A 187 -5.86 12.70 14.72
C MET A 187 -4.41 12.44 15.15
N LEU A 188 -3.72 11.49 14.53
CA LEU A 188 -2.29 11.23 14.71
C LEU A 188 -1.38 12.20 13.92
N GLY A 189 -1.97 13.13 13.17
CA GLY A 189 -1.25 14.13 12.39
C GLY A 189 -0.95 13.73 10.94
N ALA A 190 -1.48 12.61 10.46
CA ALA A 190 -1.38 12.28 9.03
C ALA A 190 -2.31 13.17 8.18
N GLU A 191 -1.93 13.42 6.94
CA GLU A 191 -2.70 14.24 5.99
C GLU A 191 -3.64 13.41 5.10
N GLY A 192 -3.66 12.10 5.31
CA GLY A 192 -4.49 11.13 4.62
C GLY A 192 -4.06 9.70 4.89
N ALA A 193 -4.63 8.75 4.15
CA ALA A 193 -4.31 7.34 4.28
C ALA A 193 -4.07 6.66 2.93
N LEU A 194 -3.08 5.76 2.90
CA LEU A 194 -2.83 4.83 1.81
C LEU A 194 -3.47 3.49 2.16
N LEU A 195 -4.45 3.08 1.36
CA LEU A 195 -5.24 1.87 1.57
C LEU A 195 -4.83 0.76 0.60
N GLY A 196 -4.46 -0.41 1.14
CA GLY A 196 -4.18 -1.62 0.37
C GLY A 196 -5.35 -2.60 0.42
N SER A 197 -5.47 -3.37 1.50
CA SER A 197 -6.41 -4.49 1.64
C SER A 197 -7.86 -4.12 1.34
N ARG A 198 -8.30 -2.89 1.67
CA ARG A 198 -9.66 -2.43 1.35
C ARG A 198 -9.89 -2.35 -0.16
N PHE A 199 -8.92 -1.84 -0.93
CA PHE A 199 -9.01 -1.78 -2.39
C PHE A 199 -8.70 -3.12 -3.07
N TRP A 200 -7.90 -3.98 -2.44
CA TRP A 200 -7.65 -5.34 -2.89
C TRP A 200 -8.97 -6.13 -3.01
N ALA A 201 -9.93 -5.86 -2.12
CA ALA A 201 -11.28 -6.42 -2.11
C ALA A 201 -12.30 -5.46 -2.74
N THR A 202 -12.10 -5.07 -3.99
CA THR A 202 -13.03 -4.27 -4.82
C THR A 202 -13.32 -4.96 -6.15
N GLN A 203 -14.34 -4.48 -6.87
CA GLN A 203 -14.73 -5.06 -8.15
C GLN A 203 -13.63 -4.91 -9.20
N GLU A 204 -12.98 -3.74 -9.27
CA GLU A 204 -11.97 -3.37 -10.26
C GLU A 204 -10.59 -3.99 -10.00
N SER A 205 -10.35 -4.52 -8.80
CA SER A 205 -9.10 -5.24 -8.48
C SER A 205 -8.94 -6.49 -9.34
N LEU A 206 -7.74 -6.70 -9.89
CA LEU A 206 -7.41 -7.87 -10.72
C LEU A 206 -7.19 -9.17 -9.94
N ILE A 207 -7.72 -9.23 -8.74
CA ILE A 207 -7.64 -10.42 -7.87
C ILE A 207 -8.74 -11.41 -8.20
N HIS A 208 -8.38 -12.68 -8.14
CA HIS A 208 -9.31 -13.79 -8.40
C HIS A 208 -10.53 -13.75 -7.44
N PRO A 209 -11.76 -14.02 -7.92
CA PRO A 209 -12.98 -13.96 -7.09
C PRO A 209 -12.93 -14.81 -5.83
N ASN A 210 -12.36 -16.03 -5.90
CA ASN A 210 -12.24 -16.93 -4.74
C ASN A 210 -11.38 -16.31 -3.62
N ALA A 211 -10.29 -15.61 -3.97
CA ALA A 211 -9.46 -14.91 -2.99
C ALA A 211 -10.21 -13.75 -2.33
N LYS A 212 -10.96 -12.97 -3.13
CA LYS A 212 -11.82 -11.91 -2.60
C LYS A 212 -12.88 -12.46 -1.65
N ALA A 213 -13.50 -13.59 -2.00
CA ALA A 213 -14.51 -14.26 -1.16
C ALA A 213 -13.92 -14.69 0.19
N LYS A 214 -12.69 -15.24 0.22
CA LYS A 214 -12.00 -15.58 1.46
C LYS A 214 -11.79 -14.36 2.38
N VAL A 215 -11.40 -13.21 1.81
CA VAL A 215 -11.21 -11.98 2.56
C VAL A 215 -12.52 -11.48 3.18
N VAL A 216 -13.61 -11.50 2.42
CA VAL A 216 -14.94 -11.08 2.90
C VAL A 216 -15.47 -11.98 4.02
N ALA A 217 -15.14 -13.28 3.99
CA ALA A 217 -15.53 -14.26 4.99
C ALA A 217 -14.63 -14.27 6.24
N ALA A 218 -13.50 -13.56 6.23
CA ALA A 218 -12.50 -13.61 7.30
C ALA A 218 -12.98 -13.00 8.61
N THR A 219 -12.51 -13.55 9.74
CA THR A 219 -12.84 -13.07 11.09
C THR A 219 -11.86 -12.01 11.62
N GLY A 220 -10.64 -11.95 11.03
CA GLY A 220 -9.59 -10.99 11.39
C GLY A 220 -8.34 -11.61 12.02
N ASP A 221 -8.46 -12.81 12.61
CA ASP A 221 -7.36 -13.49 13.30
C ASP A 221 -6.50 -14.35 12.36
N GLU A 222 -6.87 -14.41 11.08
CA GLU A 222 -6.27 -15.29 10.10
C GLU A 222 -5.08 -14.66 9.36
N THR A 223 -4.46 -13.61 9.85
CA THR A 223 -3.25 -13.08 9.21
C THR A 223 -1.98 -13.44 9.96
N ILE A 224 -0.89 -13.57 9.20
CA ILE A 224 0.45 -13.85 9.75
C ILE A 224 1.51 -13.15 8.90
N ARG A 225 2.60 -12.73 9.54
CA ARG A 225 3.81 -12.31 8.82
C ARG A 225 4.72 -13.51 8.59
N THR A 226 5.15 -13.70 7.35
CA THR A 226 5.97 -14.84 6.94
C THR A 226 6.77 -14.51 5.69
N SER A 227 7.85 -15.24 5.44
CA SER A 227 8.65 -15.23 4.21
C SER A 227 8.39 -16.45 3.31
N VAL A 228 7.43 -17.31 3.66
CA VAL A 228 7.19 -18.59 2.97
C VAL A 228 6.98 -18.41 1.47
N TYR A 229 6.15 -17.45 1.06
CA TYR A 229 5.90 -17.21 -0.37
C TYR A 229 7.05 -16.48 -1.08
N ASP A 230 7.86 -15.71 -0.36
CA ASP A 230 9.06 -15.10 -0.93
C ASP A 230 10.11 -16.18 -1.24
N ILE A 231 10.27 -17.11 -0.31
CA ILE A 231 11.16 -18.26 -0.47
C ILE A 231 10.72 -19.11 -1.68
N VAL A 232 9.48 -19.57 -1.71
CA VAL A 232 9.03 -20.45 -2.80
C VAL A 232 9.10 -19.77 -4.15
N ARG A 233 8.88 -18.45 -4.24
CA ARG A 233 8.96 -17.66 -5.48
C ARG A 233 10.35 -17.10 -5.79
N LYS A 234 11.36 -17.46 -5.01
CA LYS A 234 12.75 -16.98 -5.17
C LYS A 234 12.87 -15.45 -5.15
N LYS A 235 12.03 -14.76 -4.36
CA LYS A 235 12.10 -13.31 -4.22
C LYS A 235 13.08 -12.96 -3.10
N ALA A 236 14.20 -12.32 -3.47
CA ALA A 236 15.27 -11.94 -2.54
C ALA A 236 14.94 -10.64 -1.80
N TRP A 237 13.97 -10.67 -0.89
CA TRP A 237 13.66 -9.52 -0.06
C TRP A 237 14.83 -9.17 0.88
N PRO A 238 15.11 -7.88 1.08
CA PRO A 238 16.11 -7.45 2.05
C PRO A 238 15.77 -7.93 3.48
N ASP A 239 16.79 -8.10 4.30
CA ASP A 239 16.64 -8.52 5.68
C ASP A 239 15.68 -7.58 6.46
N GLY A 240 14.89 -8.16 7.35
CA GLY A 240 13.89 -7.45 8.15
C GLY A 240 12.54 -7.25 7.47
N TYR A 241 12.41 -7.55 6.17
CA TYR A 241 11.11 -7.52 5.49
C TYR A 241 10.45 -8.89 5.44
N THR A 242 9.16 -8.93 5.76
CA THR A 242 8.31 -10.11 5.62
C THR A 242 6.96 -9.70 5.05
N GLY A 243 6.25 -10.62 4.40
CA GLY A 243 4.90 -10.40 3.92
C GLY A 243 3.84 -10.70 5.00
N ARG A 244 2.82 -9.85 5.16
CA ARG A 244 1.61 -10.21 5.90
C ARG A 244 0.58 -10.77 4.94
N LEU A 245 0.12 -11.96 5.23
CA LEU A 245 -0.75 -12.78 4.38
C LEU A 245 -1.85 -13.42 5.24
N MET A 246 -2.93 -13.82 4.61
CA MET A 246 -3.92 -14.69 5.22
C MET A 246 -3.34 -16.09 5.40
N LYS A 247 -3.55 -16.69 6.60
CA LYS A 247 -3.14 -18.06 6.90
C LYS A 247 -3.86 -19.04 5.97
N ASN A 248 -3.16 -20.06 5.53
CA ASN A 248 -3.69 -21.16 4.74
C ASN A 248 -2.83 -22.41 4.94
N GLU A 249 -3.22 -23.55 4.36
CA GLU A 249 -2.54 -24.84 4.53
C GLU A 249 -1.07 -24.79 4.12
N PHE A 250 -0.73 -24.02 3.07
CA PHE A 250 0.66 -23.87 2.63
C PHE A 250 1.53 -23.13 3.66
N ILE A 251 1.00 -22.06 4.24
CA ILE A 251 1.69 -21.33 5.31
C ILE A 251 1.80 -22.19 6.56
N GLU A 252 0.74 -22.87 6.97
CA GLU A 252 0.76 -23.76 8.15
C GLU A 252 1.78 -24.88 8.00
N LYS A 253 1.92 -25.43 6.80
CA LYS A 253 2.94 -26.45 6.49
C LYS A 253 4.37 -25.94 6.60
N TRP A 254 4.64 -24.69 6.15
CA TRP A 254 6.00 -24.23 5.90
C TRP A 254 6.50 -23.15 6.86
N HIS A 255 5.63 -22.42 7.53
CA HIS A 255 6.04 -21.40 8.50
C HIS A 255 6.76 -22.04 9.68
N GLY A 256 7.99 -21.57 9.97
CA GLY A 256 8.93 -22.19 10.91
C GLY A 256 9.75 -23.35 10.32
N ARG A 257 9.55 -23.68 9.04
CA ARG A 257 10.31 -24.71 8.31
C ARG A 257 10.94 -24.15 7.02
N GLU A 258 11.33 -22.89 7.05
CA GLU A 258 11.83 -22.15 5.89
C GLU A 258 13.08 -22.77 5.26
N ALA A 259 13.96 -23.38 6.08
CA ALA A 259 15.16 -24.05 5.59
C ALA A 259 14.81 -25.30 4.75
N GLU A 260 13.81 -26.07 5.18
CA GLU A 260 13.34 -27.23 4.44
C GLU A 260 12.60 -26.82 3.15
N LEU A 261 11.76 -25.78 3.21
CA LEU A 261 11.10 -25.23 2.03
C LEU A 261 12.13 -24.82 0.95
N ARG A 262 13.27 -24.24 1.33
CA ARG A 262 14.34 -23.87 0.37
C ARG A 262 14.87 -25.09 -0.39
N SER A 263 14.94 -26.26 0.24
CA SER A 263 15.41 -27.49 -0.42
C SER A 263 14.38 -28.09 -1.40
N LEU A 264 13.09 -27.75 -1.21
CA LEU A 264 11.96 -28.24 -2.04
C LEU A 264 11.37 -27.16 -2.94
N GLN A 265 12.04 -26.02 -3.06
CA GLN A 265 11.54 -24.78 -3.65
C GLN A 265 10.92 -24.98 -5.05
N GLU A 266 11.59 -25.73 -5.94
CA GLU A 266 11.12 -25.96 -7.33
C GLU A 266 9.78 -26.73 -7.33
N SER A 267 9.70 -27.82 -6.58
CA SER A 267 8.50 -28.65 -6.53
C SER A 267 7.32 -27.97 -5.84
N GLU A 268 7.58 -27.17 -4.83
CA GLU A 268 6.53 -26.41 -4.12
C GLU A 268 6.08 -25.18 -4.93
N LEU A 269 6.98 -24.56 -5.73
CA LEU A 269 6.60 -23.46 -6.63
C LEU A 269 5.54 -23.91 -7.66
N VAL A 270 5.76 -25.08 -8.30
CA VAL A 270 4.79 -25.63 -9.27
C VAL A 270 3.40 -25.81 -8.64
N LYS A 271 3.34 -26.25 -7.37
CA LYS A 271 2.06 -26.40 -6.65
C LYS A 271 1.37 -25.07 -6.39
N VAL A 272 2.15 -24.06 -5.95
CA VAL A 272 1.62 -22.72 -5.67
C VAL A 272 1.10 -22.03 -6.95
N GLU A 273 1.81 -22.19 -8.08
CA GLU A 273 1.41 -21.63 -9.35
C GLU A 273 0.14 -22.32 -9.89
N ALA A 274 0.10 -23.66 -9.87
CA ALA A 274 -1.08 -24.43 -10.26
C ALA A 274 -2.31 -24.08 -9.38
N ALA A 275 -2.11 -23.93 -8.08
CA ALA A 275 -3.18 -23.52 -7.17
C ALA A 275 -3.70 -22.12 -7.49
N ALA A 276 -2.82 -21.17 -7.79
CA ALA A 276 -3.21 -19.82 -8.17
C ALA A 276 -4.04 -19.80 -9.47
N GLU A 277 -3.63 -20.58 -10.48
CA GLU A 277 -4.35 -20.72 -11.75
C GLU A 277 -5.76 -21.35 -11.56
N GLN A 278 -5.87 -22.32 -10.65
CA GLN A 278 -7.13 -23.00 -10.33
C GLN A 278 -8.01 -22.20 -9.36
N GLY A 279 -7.52 -21.09 -8.80
CA GLY A 279 -8.23 -20.32 -7.80
C GLY A 279 -8.33 -21.03 -6.44
N ASP A 280 -7.37 -21.90 -6.14
CA ASP A 280 -7.22 -22.59 -4.86
C ASP A 280 -6.36 -21.76 -3.90
N TYR A 281 -7.00 -21.06 -2.99
CA TYR A 281 -6.38 -20.19 -1.97
C TYR A 281 -6.18 -20.88 -0.62
N ASP A 282 -6.32 -22.19 -0.55
CA ASP A 282 -5.78 -23.00 0.55
C ASP A 282 -4.27 -23.24 0.34
N VAL A 283 -3.81 -23.11 -0.91
CA VAL A 283 -2.39 -23.21 -1.29
C VAL A 283 -1.83 -21.90 -1.83
N ALA A 284 -2.55 -21.16 -2.67
CA ALA A 284 -2.11 -19.86 -3.19
C ALA A 284 -2.22 -18.74 -2.12
N ASN A 285 -1.42 -17.69 -2.26
CA ASN A 285 -1.39 -16.60 -1.28
C ASN A 285 -2.56 -15.62 -1.40
N VAL A 286 -3.04 -15.16 -0.25
CA VAL A 286 -3.94 -14.01 -0.10
C VAL A 286 -3.21 -12.91 0.68
N THR A 287 -2.89 -11.82 -0.01
CA THR A 287 -2.04 -10.75 0.55
C THR A 287 -2.89 -9.62 1.11
N VAL A 288 -3.18 -9.67 2.41
CA VAL A 288 -4.03 -8.72 3.13
C VAL A 288 -3.52 -8.45 4.54
N GLY A 289 -3.92 -7.30 5.12
CA GLY A 289 -3.53 -6.86 6.46
C GLY A 289 -4.51 -7.25 7.56
N GLU A 290 -4.20 -6.86 8.79
CA GLU A 290 -4.99 -7.16 9.99
C GLU A 290 -6.41 -6.57 9.95
N SER A 291 -6.65 -5.56 9.11
CA SER A 291 -7.97 -4.94 8.96
C SER A 291 -8.98 -5.76 8.14
N ILE A 292 -8.67 -7.01 7.77
CA ILE A 292 -9.55 -7.82 6.92
C ILE A 292 -10.96 -7.99 7.49
N ARG A 293 -11.13 -8.10 8.82
CA ARG A 293 -12.44 -8.19 9.46
C ARG A 293 -13.34 -6.99 9.18
N LEU A 294 -12.75 -5.83 8.90
CA LEU A 294 -13.47 -4.61 8.55
C LEU A 294 -13.89 -4.56 7.07
N ILE A 295 -13.56 -5.61 6.31
CA ILE A 295 -13.80 -5.75 4.87
C ILE A 295 -14.86 -6.82 4.67
N GLY A 296 -16.12 -6.44 4.79
CA GLY A 296 -17.25 -7.37 4.69
C GLY A 296 -18.02 -7.34 3.36
N ASP A 297 -17.48 -6.67 2.33
CA ASP A 297 -18.13 -6.50 1.03
C ASP A 297 -17.13 -6.31 -0.13
N LEU A 298 -17.64 -6.39 -1.36
CA LEU A 298 -16.89 -6.19 -2.61
C LEU A 298 -17.49 -5.01 -3.41
N PRO A 299 -17.35 -3.77 -2.93
CA PRO A 299 -17.90 -2.59 -3.59
C PRO A 299 -17.08 -2.18 -4.82
N ARG A 300 -17.56 -1.17 -5.54
CA ARG A 300 -16.74 -0.41 -6.48
C ARG A 300 -15.71 0.41 -5.72
N ALA A 301 -14.54 0.63 -6.30
CA ALA A 301 -13.49 1.44 -5.71
C ALA A 301 -13.95 2.88 -5.41
N ALA A 302 -14.75 3.47 -6.28
CA ALA A 302 -15.34 4.77 -6.08
C ALA A 302 -16.23 4.85 -4.82
N ASP A 303 -16.95 3.78 -4.48
CA ASP A 303 -17.78 3.73 -3.27
C ASP A 303 -16.92 3.61 -2.01
N VAL A 304 -15.80 2.90 -2.08
CA VAL A 304 -14.81 2.87 -0.98
C VAL A 304 -14.29 4.28 -0.69
N VAL A 305 -13.84 5.01 -1.72
CA VAL A 305 -13.31 6.38 -1.58
C VAL A 305 -14.32 7.29 -0.88
N ARG A 306 -15.55 7.31 -1.38
CA ARG A 306 -16.62 8.15 -0.82
C ARG A 306 -17.01 7.73 0.59
N ARG A 307 -17.24 6.42 0.81
CA ARG A 307 -17.71 5.87 2.09
C ARG A 307 -16.70 6.12 3.20
N VAL A 308 -15.42 5.74 2.99
CA VAL A 308 -14.36 5.89 4.00
C VAL A 308 -14.15 7.38 4.37
N THR A 309 -14.19 8.28 3.38
CA THR A 309 -14.06 9.71 3.66
C THR A 309 -15.27 10.26 4.41
N HIS A 310 -16.50 9.86 4.05
CA HIS A 310 -17.70 10.29 4.73
C HIS A 310 -17.75 9.80 6.18
N GLU A 311 -17.46 8.52 6.39
CA GLU A 311 -17.39 7.91 7.72
C GLU A 311 -16.35 8.61 8.60
N ALA A 312 -15.16 8.93 8.04
CA ALA A 312 -14.13 9.67 8.77
C ALA A 312 -14.62 11.07 9.19
N TRP A 313 -15.30 11.76 8.29
CA TRP A 313 -15.91 13.05 8.61
C TRP A 313 -16.92 12.94 9.75
N VAL A 314 -17.77 11.92 9.75
CA VAL A 314 -18.73 11.65 10.83
C VAL A 314 -18.01 11.41 12.15
N GLN A 315 -16.95 10.58 12.16
CA GLN A 315 -16.18 10.29 13.38
C GLN A 315 -15.50 11.54 13.94
N LEU A 316 -14.89 12.36 13.10
CA LEU A 316 -14.23 13.61 13.54
C LEU A 316 -15.22 14.60 14.14
N ASN A 317 -16.42 14.71 13.57
CA ASN A 317 -17.43 15.64 14.05
C ASN A 317 -18.17 15.14 15.31
N LYS A 318 -18.16 13.82 15.58
CA LYS A 318 -18.80 13.24 16.78
C LYS A 318 -18.23 13.81 18.08
N TYR A 319 -16.96 14.18 18.10
CA TYR A 319 -16.25 14.68 19.28
C TYR A 319 -15.87 16.16 19.17
N ALA A 320 -16.39 16.87 18.16
CA ALA A 320 -16.13 18.30 17.93
C ALA A 320 -17.05 19.24 18.76
N ALA A 321 -17.84 18.72 19.70
CA ALA A 321 -18.64 19.55 20.59
C ALA A 321 -17.75 20.48 21.44
N PRO A 322 -18.15 21.74 21.72
CA PRO A 322 -17.38 22.61 22.60
C PRO A 322 -17.16 21.92 23.94
N MET A 323 -15.92 21.94 24.45
CA MET A 323 -15.71 21.59 25.85
C MET A 323 -16.51 22.58 26.70
N GLU A 324 -17.48 22.10 27.47
CA GLU A 324 -18.05 22.90 28.55
C GLU A 324 -16.90 23.23 29.49
N THR A 325 -16.57 24.52 29.56
CA THR A 325 -15.60 24.97 30.56
C THR A 325 -16.26 24.68 31.92
N ALA A 326 -15.69 23.70 32.64
CA ALA A 326 -16.07 23.47 34.02
C ALA A 326 -15.93 24.81 34.76
N ALA A 327 -17.03 25.32 35.26
CA ALA A 327 -17.12 26.57 36.04
C ALA A 327 -16.45 26.37 37.39
#